data_2cab5e9ab206de70f80b1a4c01a86bb6
#
_entry.id   2cab5e9ab206de70f80b1a4c01a86bb6
#
_cell.length_a   1.000
_cell.length_b   1.000
_cell.length_c   1.000
_cell.angle_alpha   90.00
_cell.angle_beta   90.00
_cell.angle_gamma   90.00
#
_symmetry.space_group_name_H-M   'P 1'
#
loop_
_entity.id
_entity.type
_entity.pdbx_description
1 polymer ?
#
loop_
_entity_poly.entity_id
_entity_poly.type
_entity_poly.pdbx_seq_one_letter_code
_entity_poly.pdbx_strand_id
1 'polypeptide(L)' 'MDIMDAIMNIECNDECTEELYIQSFQTLIDSGHIWGLQGFYGRTAMALIEAGLCTQ' A
#
# COMPACT_ATOMS: atom_id res chain seq x y z
N MET A 1 0.06 -0.36 12.27
CA MET A 1 1.18 -0.36 11.28
C MET A 1 1.55 1.07 10.98
N ASP A 2 2.82 1.41 11.07
CA ASP A 2 3.25 2.75 10.71
C ASP A 2 3.72 2.79 9.24
N ILE A 3 4.05 3.99 8.76
CA ILE A 3 4.40 4.19 7.34
C ILE A 3 5.66 3.43 6.97
N MET A 4 6.65 3.42 7.84
CA MET A 4 7.90 2.71 7.55
C MET A 4 7.66 1.21 7.44
N ASP A 5 6.86 0.65 8.35
CA ASP A 5 6.50 -0.76 8.30
C ASP A 5 5.73 -1.08 7.02
N ALA A 6 4.81 -0.21 6.63
CA ALA A 6 4.04 -0.41 5.41
C ALA A 6 4.95 -0.45 4.19
N ILE A 7 5.89 0.48 4.08
CA ILE A 7 6.83 0.53 2.96
C ILE A 7 7.71 -0.73 2.94
N MET A 8 8.22 -1.13 4.09
CA MET A 8 9.04 -2.33 4.17
C MET A 8 8.28 -3.57 3.77
N ASN A 9 7.03 -3.70 4.19
CA ASN A 9 6.19 -4.84 3.80
C ASN A 9 5.99 -4.91 2.29
N ILE A 10 5.85 -3.77 1.65
CA ILE A 10 5.63 -3.70 0.21
C ILE A 10 6.91 -4.06 -0.54
N GLU A 11 8.05 -3.57 -0.07
CA GLU A 11 9.33 -3.77 -0.77
C GLU A 11 9.98 -5.11 -0.46
N CYS A 12 9.73 -5.67 0.72
CA CYS A 12 10.26 -6.97 1.12
C CYS A 12 9.14 -7.99 1.09
N ASN A 13 8.69 -8.37 -0.10
CA ASN A 13 7.48 -9.15 -0.25
C ASN A 13 7.68 -10.67 -0.20
N ASP A 14 8.86 -11.16 0.11
CA ASP A 14 9.13 -12.59 0.16
C ASP A 14 8.26 -13.31 1.18
N GLU A 15 7.94 -12.66 2.29
CA GLU A 15 7.11 -13.21 3.35
C GLU A 15 5.79 -12.45 3.51
N CYS A 16 5.49 -11.55 2.57
CA CYS A 16 4.32 -10.71 2.64
C CYS A 16 3.11 -11.45 2.07
N THR A 17 2.09 -11.66 2.90
CA THR A 17 0.84 -12.21 2.41
C THR A 17 0.08 -11.16 1.62
N GLU A 18 -0.88 -11.60 0.79
CA GLU A 18 -1.72 -10.67 0.06
C GLU A 18 -2.45 -9.72 1.01
N GLU A 19 -2.96 -10.27 2.11
CA GLU A 19 -3.65 -9.45 3.11
C GLU A 19 -2.73 -8.37 3.69
N LEU A 20 -1.50 -8.72 4.03
CA LEU A 20 -0.55 -7.76 4.57
C LEU A 20 -0.18 -6.71 3.55
N TYR A 21 -0.05 -7.10 2.28
CA TYR A 21 0.23 -6.19 1.18
C TYR A 21 -0.87 -5.15 1.06
N ILE A 22 -2.12 -5.60 1.08
CA ILE A 22 -3.29 -4.72 0.99
C ILE A 22 -3.35 -3.79 2.20
N GLN A 23 -3.11 -4.29 3.40
CA GLN A 23 -3.12 -3.47 4.61
C GLN A 23 -2.03 -2.41 4.57
N SER A 24 -0.87 -2.75 4.02
CA SER A 24 0.24 -1.80 3.89
C SER A 24 -0.12 -0.66 2.96
N PHE A 25 -0.72 -0.96 1.81
CA PHE A 25 -1.21 0.07 0.91
C PHE A 25 -2.32 0.90 1.54
N GLN A 26 -3.23 0.27 2.27
CA GLN A 26 -4.29 1.01 2.95
C GLN A 26 -3.72 2.00 3.96
N THR A 27 -2.69 1.60 4.71
CA THR A 27 -2.01 2.48 5.66
C THR A 27 -1.45 3.71 4.95
N LEU A 28 -0.79 3.51 3.81
CA LEU A 28 -0.21 4.62 3.05
C LEU A 28 -1.28 5.53 2.46
N ILE A 29 -2.39 4.94 2.01
CA ILE A 29 -3.51 5.72 1.47
C ILE A 29 -4.12 6.58 2.58
N ASP A 30 -4.38 6.00 3.74
CA ASP A 30 -5.00 6.70 4.88
C ASP A 30 -4.14 7.86 5.35
N SER A 31 -2.83 7.72 5.32
CA SER A 31 -1.91 8.77 5.75
C SER A 31 -1.70 9.85 4.70
N GLY A 32 -2.08 9.57 3.45
CA GLY A 32 -1.85 10.46 2.32
C GLY A 32 -0.44 10.41 1.75
N HIS A 33 0.46 9.63 2.35
CA HIS A 33 1.85 9.53 1.88
C HIS A 33 1.97 8.84 0.53
N ILE A 34 1.01 7.99 0.18
CA ILE A 34 1.06 7.21 -1.06
C ILE A 34 1.23 8.10 -2.29
N TRP A 35 0.61 9.28 -2.27
CA TRP A 35 0.60 10.18 -3.43
C TRP A 35 1.92 10.91 -3.63
N GLY A 36 2.77 10.95 -2.61
CA GLY A 36 4.09 11.53 -2.69
C GLY A 36 5.21 10.54 -2.97
N LEU A 37 4.88 9.25 -3.08
CA LEU A 37 5.86 8.21 -3.36
C LEU A 37 5.98 8.01 -4.87
N GLN A 38 6.87 7.08 -5.29
CA GLN A 38 7.08 6.79 -6.70
C GLN A 38 5.78 6.36 -7.37
N GLY A 39 5.70 6.58 -8.68
CA GLY A 39 4.49 6.29 -9.46
C GLY A 39 3.96 4.88 -9.29
N PHE A 40 4.84 3.90 -9.06
CA PHE A 40 4.43 2.53 -8.78
C PHE A 40 3.43 2.45 -7.63
N TYR A 41 3.70 3.19 -6.54
CA TYR A 41 2.82 3.15 -5.36
C TYR A 41 1.45 3.72 -5.69
N GLY A 42 1.41 4.85 -6.35
CA GLY A 42 0.13 5.48 -6.71
C GLY A 42 -0.69 4.61 -7.67
N ARG A 43 -0.06 4.06 -8.68
CA ARG A 43 -0.76 3.20 -9.65
C ARG A 43 -1.30 1.94 -8.99
N THR A 44 -0.50 1.30 -8.12
CA THR A 44 -0.93 0.10 -7.42
C THR A 44 -2.07 0.42 -6.46
N ALA A 45 -1.98 1.55 -5.74
CA ALA A 45 -3.03 1.97 -4.83
C ALA A 45 -4.35 2.18 -5.59
N MET A 46 -4.30 2.83 -6.75
CA MET A 46 -5.51 3.03 -7.55
C MET A 46 -6.10 1.71 -8.02
N ALA A 47 -5.26 0.77 -8.42
CA ALA A 47 -5.73 -0.56 -8.84
C ALA A 47 -6.42 -1.28 -7.68
N LEU A 48 -5.87 -1.20 -6.48
CA LEU A 48 -6.46 -1.83 -5.30
C LEU A 48 -7.79 -1.17 -4.92
N ILE A 49 -7.88 0.14 -5.05
CA ILE A 49 -9.11 0.87 -4.78
C ILE A 49 -10.19 0.46 -5.79
N GLU A 50 -9.84 0.38 -7.07
CA GLU A 50 -10.78 -0.01 -8.11
C GLU A 50 -11.25 -1.45 -7.95
N ALA A 51 -10.38 -2.32 -7.44
CA ALA A 51 -10.74 -3.71 -7.18
C ALA A 51 -11.58 -3.88 -5.91
N GLY A 52 -11.76 -2.82 -5.14
CA GLY A 52 -12.52 -2.88 -3.90
C GLY A 52 -11.72 -3.43 -2.72
N LEU A 53 -10.40 -3.57 -2.87
CA LEU A 53 -9.54 -4.10 -1.81
C LEU A 53 -9.05 -3.02 -0.87
N CYS A 54 -8.96 -1.78 -1.34
CA CYS A 54 -8.63 -0.62 -0.52
C CYS A 54 -9.68 0.46 -0.73
N THR A 55 -9.73 1.40 0.22
CA THR A 55 -10.63 2.55 0.15
C THR A 55 -9.83 3.83 0.27
N GLN A 56 -10.31 4.86 -0.39
CA GLN A 56 -9.65 6.16 -0.38
C GLN A 56 -10.21 7.07 0.72
#